data_c17868c27558027dc66243477912ca03
#
_entry.id   c17868c27558027dc66243477912ca03
#
_cell.length_a   1.000
_cell.length_b   1.000
_cell.length_c   1.000
_cell.angle_alpha   90.00
_cell.angle_beta   90.00
_cell.angle_gamma   90.00
#
_symmetry.space_group_name_H-M   'P 1'
#
loop_
_entity.id
_entity.type
_entity.pdbx_description
1 polymer ?
#
loop_
_entity_poly.entity_id
_entity_poly.type
_entity_poly.pdbx_seq_one_letter_code
_entity_poly.pdbx_strand_id
1 'polypeptide(L)'
;MKKNFLAVLFALALCSPTFAQWKPAGDKIKTPWGEQLNPKNVLPEYPRPIMERQDWKNLNGSWNYAITKKGEPAPNNYQGEILVPFAVESSLSGVGKTINEHQELWYQRTFDVPSAWKGKQILLHFGAVDWKADVWVNDVKVGQHTGGFTP
;
A
#
# COMPACT_ATOMS: atom_id res chain seq x y z
N MET A 1 43.31 -1.55 -30.38
CA MET A 1 42.22 -2.29 -29.73
C MET A 1 41.83 -1.81 -28.31
N LYS A 2 42.23 -0.62 -27.82
CA LYS A 2 41.94 -0.13 -26.45
C LYS A 2 40.82 0.92 -26.34
N LYS A 3 40.28 1.42 -27.47
CA LYS A 3 39.26 2.49 -27.47
C LYS A 3 37.79 2.00 -27.36
N ASN A 4 37.52 0.74 -27.67
CA ASN A 4 36.15 0.22 -27.68
C ASN A 4 35.65 -0.34 -26.31
N PHE A 5 36.59 -0.59 -25.39
CA PHE A 5 36.24 -1.13 -24.07
C PHE A 5 35.64 -0.06 -23.12
N LEU A 6 36.02 1.22 -23.33
CA LEU A 6 35.54 2.33 -22.51
C LEU A 6 34.10 2.73 -22.85
N ALA A 7 33.68 2.54 -24.12
CA ALA A 7 32.32 2.87 -24.57
C ALA A 7 31.25 1.88 -24.03
N VAL A 8 31.62 0.62 -23.85
CA VAL A 8 30.70 -0.42 -23.34
C VAL A 8 30.48 -0.26 -21.82
N LEU A 9 31.49 0.19 -21.07
CA LEU A 9 31.31 0.45 -19.62
C LEU A 9 30.41 1.66 -19.35
N PHE A 10 30.39 2.65 -20.25
CA PHE A 10 29.56 3.85 -20.09
C PHE A 10 28.09 3.59 -20.42
N ALA A 11 27.79 2.62 -21.29
CA ALA A 11 26.41 2.24 -21.65
C ALA A 11 25.70 1.42 -20.57
N LEU A 12 26.43 0.69 -19.73
CA LEU A 12 25.87 -0.09 -18.62
C LEU A 12 25.49 0.76 -17.39
N ALA A 13 26.02 1.98 -17.27
CA ALA A 13 25.78 2.85 -16.11
C ALA A 13 24.44 3.62 -16.16
N LEU A 14 23.67 3.54 -17.25
CA LEU A 14 22.44 4.30 -17.46
C LEU A 14 21.14 3.48 -17.24
N CYS A 15 21.23 2.22 -16.85
CA CYS A 15 20.07 1.44 -16.41
C CYS A 15 19.77 1.70 -14.94
N SER A 16 19.38 2.92 -14.59
CA SER A 16 18.74 3.19 -13.32
C SER A 16 17.38 2.49 -13.30
N PRO A 17 17.04 1.69 -12.28
CA PRO A 17 15.70 1.14 -12.16
C PRO A 17 14.73 2.32 -12.03
N THR A 18 13.95 2.58 -13.06
CA THR A 18 12.81 3.49 -12.99
C THR A 18 11.74 2.79 -12.17
N PHE A 19 11.66 3.11 -10.88
CA PHE A 19 10.47 2.79 -10.11
C PHE A 19 9.29 3.44 -10.79
N ALA A 20 8.32 2.64 -11.18
CA ALA A 20 7.10 3.14 -11.80
C ALA A 20 6.42 4.09 -10.80
N GLN A 21 6.39 5.38 -11.14
CA GLN A 21 5.69 6.37 -10.32
C GLN A 21 4.20 6.04 -10.34
N TRP A 22 3.57 5.99 -9.14
CA TRP A 22 2.14 5.80 -9.02
C TRP A 22 1.36 6.76 -9.94
N LYS A 23 0.31 6.22 -10.58
CA LYS A 23 -0.64 6.98 -11.40
C LYS A 23 -2.05 6.47 -11.11
N PRO A 24 -3.07 7.35 -11.18
CA PRO A 24 -4.46 6.91 -11.16
C PRO A 24 -4.74 5.90 -12.28
N ALA A 25 -5.52 4.87 -11.97
CA ALA A 25 -5.90 3.86 -12.96
C ALA A 25 -7.01 4.39 -13.89
N GLY A 26 -6.83 4.17 -15.20
CA GLY A 26 -7.79 4.59 -16.23
C GLY A 26 -7.95 6.13 -16.32
N ASP A 27 -9.01 6.53 -17.01
CA ASP A 27 -9.35 7.93 -17.31
C ASP A 27 -10.68 8.37 -16.68
N LYS A 28 -11.08 7.71 -15.58
CA LYS A 28 -12.30 8.06 -14.83
C LYS A 28 -12.26 9.52 -14.37
N ILE A 29 -13.41 10.17 -14.36
CA ILE A 29 -13.59 11.50 -13.80
C ILE A 29 -13.10 11.53 -12.36
N LYS A 30 -12.28 12.52 -12.05
CA LYS A 30 -11.74 12.79 -10.72
C LYS A 30 -12.25 14.12 -10.19
N THR A 31 -12.33 14.23 -8.89
CA THR A 31 -12.54 15.52 -8.23
C THR A 31 -11.23 16.33 -8.24
N PRO A 32 -11.29 17.67 -8.09
CA PRO A 32 -10.07 18.49 -7.98
C PRO A 32 -9.11 18.00 -6.88
N TRP A 33 -9.63 17.50 -5.77
CA TRP A 33 -8.81 16.92 -4.70
C TRP A 33 -8.14 15.60 -5.13
N GLY A 34 -8.83 14.78 -5.90
CA GLY A 34 -8.26 13.54 -6.46
C GLY A 34 -7.16 13.82 -7.49
N GLU A 35 -7.27 14.92 -8.25
CA GLU A 35 -6.25 15.36 -9.21
C GLU A 35 -4.99 15.90 -8.50
N GLN A 36 -5.16 16.54 -7.35
CA GLN A 36 -4.08 17.12 -6.55
C GLN A 36 -3.48 16.13 -5.54
N LEU A 37 -3.92 14.86 -5.56
CA LEU A 37 -3.46 13.85 -4.60
C LEU A 37 -1.94 13.66 -4.67
N ASN A 38 -1.29 13.78 -3.51
CA ASN A 38 0.11 13.45 -3.34
C ASN A 38 0.27 12.01 -2.83
N PRO A 39 0.75 11.07 -3.65
CA PRO A 39 0.87 9.67 -3.23
C PRO A 39 1.91 9.42 -2.13
N LYS A 40 2.81 10.38 -1.89
CA LYS A 40 3.79 10.31 -0.79
C LYS A 40 3.24 10.85 0.54
N ASN A 41 2.10 11.50 0.53
CA ASN A 41 1.48 12.08 1.72
C ASN A 41 -0.05 11.98 1.62
N VAL A 42 -0.55 10.76 1.71
CA VAL A 42 -1.97 10.43 1.49
C VAL A 42 -2.73 10.58 2.79
N LEU A 43 -3.68 11.52 2.83
CA LEU A 43 -4.56 11.77 3.98
C LEU A 43 -3.76 11.75 5.29
N PRO A 44 -2.86 12.71 5.50
CA PRO A 44 -1.92 12.68 6.62
C PRO A 44 -2.58 13.03 7.95
N GLU A 45 -3.82 13.53 7.94
CA GLU A 45 -4.52 14.02 9.11
C GLU A 45 -4.77 12.88 10.09
N TYR A 46 -4.70 13.19 11.39
CA TYR A 46 -5.07 12.24 12.43
C TYR A 46 -6.58 11.92 12.30
N PRO A 47 -6.99 10.65 12.28
CA PRO A 47 -8.38 10.26 11.94
C PRO A 47 -9.41 10.65 13.01
N ARG A 48 -8.96 11.01 14.21
CA ARG A 48 -9.83 11.40 15.34
C ARG A 48 -9.31 12.68 15.99
N PRO A 49 -9.55 13.85 15.40
CA PRO A 49 -8.92 15.11 15.78
C PRO A 49 -9.20 15.55 17.24
N ILE A 50 -10.28 15.07 17.86
CA ILE A 50 -10.59 15.35 19.26
C ILE A 50 -9.83 14.46 20.26
N MET A 51 -9.08 13.46 19.77
CA MET A 51 -8.33 12.50 20.59
C MET A 51 -6.96 12.21 19.98
N GLU A 52 -6.26 13.22 19.52
CA GLU A 52 -4.93 13.09 18.93
C GLU A 52 -3.92 12.50 19.92
N ARG A 53 -3.05 11.65 19.38
CA ARG A 53 -1.89 11.11 20.09
C ARG A 53 -0.61 11.58 19.41
N GLN A 54 0.36 11.99 20.21
CA GLN A 54 1.66 12.42 19.68
C GLN A 54 2.44 11.23 19.07
N ASP A 55 2.38 10.06 19.71
CA ASP A 55 2.99 8.84 19.21
C ASP A 55 2.05 8.18 18.18
N TRP A 56 2.14 8.65 16.96
CA TRP A 56 1.32 8.23 15.83
C TRP A 56 2.14 8.11 14.57
N LYS A 57 1.89 7.07 13.78
CA LYS A 57 2.47 6.88 12.45
C LYS A 57 1.39 6.50 11.47
N ASN A 58 1.19 7.33 10.45
CA ASN A 58 0.27 7.03 9.35
C ASN A 58 0.90 5.97 8.44
N LEU A 59 0.15 4.91 8.14
CA LEU A 59 0.53 3.85 7.22
C LEU A 59 -0.20 3.94 5.87
N ASN A 60 -0.95 5.01 5.60
CA ASN A 60 -1.46 5.27 4.24
C ASN A 60 -0.30 5.43 3.26
N GLY A 61 -0.59 5.26 1.98
CA GLY A 61 0.41 5.34 0.91
C GLY A 61 0.54 4.03 0.15
N SER A 62 1.69 3.78 -0.47
CA SER A 62 1.90 2.60 -1.30
C SER A 62 2.05 1.33 -0.47
N TRP A 63 1.29 0.30 -0.87
CA TRP A 63 1.33 -1.07 -0.37
C TRP A 63 1.47 -2.02 -1.55
N ASN A 64 2.12 -3.15 -1.37
CA ASN A 64 2.05 -4.23 -2.33
C ASN A 64 0.65 -4.85 -2.31
N TYR A 65 0.13 -5.27 -3.48
CA TYR A 65 -1.14 -5.99 -3.54
C TYR A 65 -1.06 -7.22 -4.44
N ALA A 66 -1.93 -8.19 -4.15
CA ALA A 66 -2.22 -9.32 -5.03
C ALA A 66 -3.70 -9.71 -4.93
N ILE A 67 -4.28 -10.11 -6.06
CA ILE A 67 -5.62 -10.70 -6.13
C ILE A 67 -5.44 -12.18 -6.41
N THR A 68 -5.91 -13.02 -5.51
CA THR A 68 -5.83 -14.49 -5.61
C THR A 68 -7.23 -15.09 -5.62
N LYS A 69 -7.34 -16.39 -5.88
CA LYS A 69 -8.58 -17.12 -5.64
C LYS A 69 -8.78 -17.29 -4.14
N LYS A 70 -10.02 -17.29 -3.72
CA LYS A 70 -10.41 -17.46 -2.34
C LYS A 70 -9.91 -18.80 -1.78
N GLY A 71 -9.27 -18.76 -0.62
CA GLY A 71 -8.71 -19.92 0.06
C GLY A 71 -7.34 -20.37 -0.45
N GLU A 72 -6.73 -19.65 -1.39
CA GLU A 72 -5.33 -19.86 -1.74
C GLU A 72 -4.40 -19.34 -0.62
N PRO A 73 -3.22 -19.92 -0.46
CA PRO A 73 -2.24 -19.42 0.51
C PRO A 73 -1.78 -18.01 0.15
N ALA A 74 -1.18 -17.33 1.11
CA ALA A 74 -0.58 -16.01 0.90
C ALA A 74 0.35 -16.02 -0.32
N PRO A 75 0.28 -14.99 -1.19
CA PRO A 75 1.07 -14.96 -2.40
C PRO A 75 2.56 -14.77 -2.10
N ASN A 76 3.40 -15.55 -2.79
CA ASN A 76 4.85 -15.34 -2.75
C ASN A 76 5.29 -14.11 -3.57
N ASN A 77 4.50 -13.75 -4.59
CA ASN A 77 4.76 -12.62 -5.47
C ASN A 77 3.54 -11.70 -5.53
N TYR A 78 3.77 -10.43 -5.31
CA TYR A 78 2.74 -9.39 -5.43
C TYR A 78 2.64 -8.92 -6.88
N GLN A 79 1.45 -8.50 -7.29
CA GLN A 79 1.13 -8.10 -8.67
C GLN A 79 1.51 -6.64 -8.96
N GLY A 80 1.74 -5.86 -7.93
CA GLY A 80 2.09 -4.45 -8.04
C GLY A 80 1.82 -3.68 -6.76
N GLU A 81 1.67 -2.37 -6.89
CA GLU A 81 1.39 -1.46 -5.78
C GLU A 81 -0.03 -0.92 -5.84
N ILE A 82 -0.62 -0.70 -4.68
CA ILE A 82 -1.93 -0.08 -4.48
C ILE A 82 -1.78 1.09 -3.50
N LEU A 83 -2.45 2.19 -3.76
CA LEU A 83 -2.44 3.35 -2.89
C LEU A 83 -3.54 3.26 -1.84
N VAL A 84 -3.18 2.93 -0.60
CA VAL A 84 -4.08 2.90 0.56
C VAL A 84 -4.33 4.34 1.04
N PRO A 85 -5.57 4.73 1.40
CA PRO A 85 -6.72 3.88 1.74
C PRO A 85 -7.76 3.70 0.59
N PHE A 86 -7.40 3.93 -0.64
CA PHE A 86 -8.35 3.84 -1.75
C PHE A 86 -8.69 2.38 -2.06
N ALA A 87 -9.98 2.09 -2.23
CA ALA A 87 -10.46 0.77 -2.63
C ALA A 87 -9.87 0.35 -3.97
N VAL A 88 -9.64 -0.95 -4.16
CA VAL A 88 -9.00 -1.52 -5.36
C VAL A 88 -9.71 -1.14 -6.67
N GLU A 89 -11.02 -0.90 -6.63
CA GLU A 89 -11.85 -0.46 -7.76
C GLU A 89 -11.69 1.03 -8.07
N SER A 90 -11.20 1.80 -7.10
CA SER A 90 -10.99 3.24 -7.28
C SER A 90 -9.87 3.53 -8.25
N SER A 91 -10.04 4.55 -9.10
CA SER A 91 -8.97 5.09 -9.92
C SER A 91 -7.77 5.54 -9.08
N LEU A 92 -8.03 6.13 -7.91
CA LEU A 92 -6.99 6.64 -7.01
C LEU A 92 -6.19 5.54 -6.31
N SER A 93 -6.66 4.28 -6.32
CA SER A 93 -5.86 3.15 -5.85
C SER A 93 -4.64 2.90 -6.74
N GLY A 94 -4.68 3.33 -8.00
CA GLY A 94 -3.71 2.98 -9.04
C GLY A 94 -3.95 1.62 -9.68
N VAL A 95 -4.94 0.84 -9.20
CA VAL A 95 -5.26 -0.53 -9.67
C VAL A 95 -6.51 -0.55 -10.53
N GLY A 96 -7.63 0.00 -10.05
CA GLY A 96 -8.88 0.14 -10.80
C GLY A 96 -9.54 -1.18 -11.21
N LYS A 97 -9.30 -2.27 -10.48
CA LYS A 97 -9.82 -3.61 -10.78
C LYS A 97 -11.00 -3.93 -9.87
N THR A 98 -12.03 -4.54 -10.44
CA THR A 98 -13.12 -5.11 -9.65
C THR A 98 -12.75 -6.53 -9.21
N ILE A 99 -13.03 -6.87 -7.97
CA ILE A 99 -12.92 -8.23 -7.42
C ILE A 99 -14.31 -8.83 -7.19
N ASN A 100 -14.39 -10.15 -7.20
CA ASN A 100 -15.64 -10.89 -6.99
C ASN A 100 -15.56 -11.80 -5.75
N GLU A 101 -16.67 -12.44 -5.38
CA GLU A 101 -16.81 -13.26 -4.19
C GLU A 101 -15.91 -14.53 -4.15
N HIS A 102 -15.30 -14.87 -5.29
CA HIS A 102 -14.38 -16.02 -5.41
C HIS A 102 -12.91 -15.59 -5.30
N GLN A 103 -12.64 -14.32 -5.02
CA GLN A 103 -11.31 -13.76 -4.94
C GLN A 103 -11.02 -13.19 -3.55
N GLU A 104 -9.74 -13.10 -3.24
CA GLU A 104 -9.19 -12.45 -2.04
C GLU A 104 -8.17 -11.42 -2.45
N LEU A 105 -8.15 -10.30 -1.74
CA LEU A 105 -7.23 -9.19 -1.95
C LEU A 105 -6.21 -9.18 -0.81
N TRP A 106 -4.95 -9.33 -1.16
CA TRP A 106 -3.82 -9.30 -0.24
C TRP A 106 -3.15 -7.95 -0.29
N TYR A 107 -2.82 -7.43 0.89
CA TYR A 107 -2.03 -6.22 1.07
C TYR A 107 -0.80 -6.54 1.90
N GLN A 108 0.33 -5.97 1.51
CA GLN A 108 1.57 -6.09 2.28
C GLN A 108 2.30 -4.76 2.33
N ARG A 109 2.80 -4.42 3.50
CA ARG A 109 3.68 -3.28 3.70
C ARG A 109 4.71 -3.57 4.78
N THR A 110 5.95 -3.14 4.55
CA THR A 110 6.98 -3.08 5.57
C THR A 110 7.05 -1.67 6.14
N PHE A 111 7.20 -1.54 7.44
CA PHE A 111 7.37 -0.26 8.11
C PHE A 111 8.25 -0.40 9.35
N ASP A 112 8.95 0.68 9.71
CA ASP A 112 9.75 0.74 10.90
C ASP A 112 8.96 1.35 12.06
N VAL A 113 9.08 0.75 13.24
CA VAL A 113 8.60 1.33 14.49
C VAL A 113 9.65 2.31 14.99
N PRO A 114 9.28 3.58 15.28
CA PRO A 114 10.23 4.56 15.82
C PRO A 114 10.94 4.05 17.07
N SER A 115 12.25 4.25 17.15
CA SER A 115 13.07 3.79 18.28
C SER A 115 12.62 4.39 19.62
N ALA A 116 12.04 5.59 19.60
CA ALA A 116 11.44 6.25 20.77
C ALA A 116 10.24 5.47 21.38
N TRP A 117 9.67 4.51 20.62
CA TRP A 117 8.56 3.68 21.09
C TRP A 117 9.03 2.35 21.68
N LYS A 118 10.35 2.13 21.79
CA LYS A 118 10.89 0.90 22.38
C LYS A 118 10.35 0.71 23.83
N GLY A 119 9.79 -0.48 24.07
CA GLY A 119 9.17 -0.83 25.36
C GLY A 119 7.74 -0.33 25.55
N LYS A 120 7.17 0.39 24.57
CA LYS A 120 5.74 0.75 24.58
C LYS A 120 4.90 -0.34 23.93
N GLN A 121 3.63 -0.40 24.30
CA GLN A 121 2.64 -1.24 23.60
C GLN A 121 2.29 -0.56 22.27
N ILE A 122 2.44 -1.29 21.17
CA ILE A 122 2.13 -0.81 19.82
C ILE A 122 0.75 -1.32 19.44
N LEU A 123 -0.11 -0.40 19.01
CA LEU A 123 -1.44 -0.73 18.49
C LEU A 123 -1.47 -0.45 17.00
N LEU A 124 -1.96 -1.41 16.23
CA LEU A 124 -2.23 -1.27 14.80
C LEU A 124 -3.72 -1.04 14.61
N HIS A 125 -4.08 0.13 14.07
CA HIS A 125 -5.47 0.54 13.87
C HIS A 125 -5.84 0.50 12.39
N PHE A 126 -7.00 -0.08 12.09
CA PHE A 126 -7.66 0.02 10.80
C PHE A 126 -8.92 0.86 10.96
N GLY A 127 -9.14 1.82 10.07
CA GLY A 127 -10.35 2.66 10.09
C GLY A 127 -11.59 1.87 9.70
N ALA A 128 -11.49 1.11 8.62
CA ALA A 128 -12.47 0.13 8.16
C ALA A 128 -11.85 -0.74 7.07
N VAL A 129 -12.22 -2.01 7.00
CA VAL A 129 -11.85 -2.93 5.90
C VAL A 129 -13.07 -3.77 5.57
N ASP A 130 -13.64 -3.59 4.40
CA ASP A 130 -14.80 -4.33 3.93
C ASP A 130 -14.35 -5.63 3.24
N TRP A 131 -14.95 -6.71 3.55
CA TRP A 131 -15.97 -7.04 4.58
C TRP A 131 -15.34 -7.88 5.70
N LYS A 132 -14.49 -8.84 5.36
CA LYS A 132 -13.73 -9.71 6.26
C LYS A 132 -12.25 -9.47 6.06
N ALA A 133 -11.56 -9.13 7.13
CA ALA A 133 -10.12 -8.91 7.14
C ALA A 133 -9.43 -9.87 8.10
N ASP A 134 -8.39 -10.51 7.62
CA ASP A 134 -7.41 -11.23 8.42
C ASP A 134 -6.12 -10.42 8.46
N VAL A 135 -5.49 -10.29 9.60
CA VAL A 135 -4.29 -9.46 9.80
C VAL A 135 -3.14 -10.29 10.33
N TRP A 136 -1.98 -10.14 9.69
CA TRP A 136 -0.72 -10.77 10.12
C TRP A 136 0.35 -9.69 10.35
N VAL A 137 1.20 -9.93 11.33
CA VAL A 137 2.42 -9.15 11.57
C VAL A 137 3.59 -10.12 11.67
N ASN A 138 4.61 -9.95 10.82
CA ASN A 138 5.75 -10.86 10.74
C ASN A 138 5.32 -12.33 10.64
N ASP A 139 4.40 -12.61 9.70
CA ASP A 139 3.84 -13.94 9.41
C ASP A 139 2.99 -14.58 10.55
N VAL A 140 2.77 -13.86 11.65
CA VAL A 140 1.90 -14.30 12.74
C VAL A 140 0.53 -13.65 12.60
N LYS A 141 -0.54 -14.45 12.57
CA LYS A 141 -1.91 -13.94 12.56
C LYS A 141 -2.22 -13.28 13.89
N VAL A 142 -2.51 -11.99 13.87
CA VAL A 142 -2.75 -11.16 15.06
C VAL A 142 -4.21 -10.77 15.24
N GLY A 143 -5.03 -10.89 14.21
CA GLY A 143 -6.43 -10.54 14.32
C GLY A 143 -7.28 -10.92 13.11
N GLN A 144 -8.58 -10.84 13.31
CA GLN A 144 -9.62 -10.98 12.29
C GLN A 144 -10.75 -10.03 12.62
N HIS A 145 -11.32 -9.39 11.63
CA HIS A 145 -12.49 -8.54 11.74
C HIS A 145 -13.49 -8.86 10.64
N THR A 146 -14.77 -8.70 10.94
CA THR A 146 -15.87 -8.83 9.99
C THR A 146 -16.81 -7.64 10.14
N GLY A 147 -16.98 -6.87 9.07
CA GLY A 147 -17.78 -5.65 9.01
C GLY A 147 -17.07 -4.57 8.22
N GLY A 148 -17.79 -3.87 7.33
CA GLY A 148 -17.19 -2.90 6.40
C GLY A 148 -17.13 -1.45 6.92
N PHE A 149 -17.76 -1.15 8.06
CA PHE A 149 -17.97 0.23 8.54
C PHE A 149 -17.44 0.49 9.96
N THR A 150 -16.86 -0.49 10.60
CA THR A 150 -16.31 -0.38 11.96
C THR A 150 -14.81 -0.63 11.98
N PRO A 151 -14.07 0.06 12.88
CA PRO A 151 -12.64 -0.16 13.05
C PRO A 151 -12.32 -1.50 13.72
#